data_cf13841352e10c98de5259afdead426f
#
_entry.id   cf13841352e10c98de5259afdead426f
#
_cell.length_a   1.000
_cell.length_b   1.000
_cell.length_c   1.000
_cell.angle_alpha   90.00
_cell.angle_beta   90.00
_cell.angle_gamma   90.00
#
_symmetry.space_group_name_H-M   'P 1'
#
loop_
_entity.id
_entity.type
_entity.pdbx_description
1 polymer ?
#
loop_
_entity_poly.entity_id
_entity_poly.type
_entity_poly.pdbx_seq_one_letter_code
_entity_poly.pdbx_strand_id
1 'polypeptide(L)'
;MEKDLRSRGGKRLSRRDFVKTVGLGSLALSGISFNPLKAWGADGKKFIWGGPSEFQSMDPHAIYDVTSENLRLNLYDHLYRYLDNPPKIQPWLAESYTVSGNELKWTFKLRKGAKFHNGDEVTADAVKYSMERLLALGKGSSALFKPVVDPEGVKALARYTVELNITAPSAPSLPLLPPFCIVNPKVLEGKPGPFGSEWLSQNDAGSGAYVLEKYSPGGGWTAKRFKDHWMAWQGNPVDEIEFRTIHETAARVMALQKGDIAACDGYLPVDQLEKLEKDPNVTVYDQQSMRVMVIRMHNQRPPFNDVHVRRAISYAFDYDSFINQILKGRVVRNYGPIPNNLWGAPADLKGYTYDLKKAEEELKKASVKIDRPLNIHPMTGYAQTDDAALIVQAGLRQLGVKVNILRETWPTLSGKAKDKENSPDMWIHWVSTYYADPENWIGEMYSSARHGAWKASAWYKNPQVDDLLKRARTISSMEERKKLYEQASRIVVDDAADIWIYNTKWYGPHRKNVKGVRFCPIG
;
A
#
# COMPACT_ATOMS: atom_id res chain seq x y z
N MET A 1 39.78 38.49 -39.85
CA MET A 1 38.96 39.17 -40.87
C MET A 1 37.57 39.32 -40.30
N GLU A 2 37.45 40.42 -39.55
CA GLU A 2 36.14 40.95 -39.14
C GLU A 2 35.41 41.50 -40.35
N LYS A 3 34.11 41.37 -40.43
CA LYS A 3 33.14 42.42 -40.71
C LYS A 3 31.74 41.91 -40.93
N ASP A 4 30.86 42.56 -40.18
CA ASP A 4 29.50 42.94 -40.50
C ASP A 4 28.38 41.89 -40.69
N LEU A 5 27.51 41.92 -39.72
CA LEU A 5 26.06 42.01 -39.94
C LEU A 5 25.38 42.59 -38.70
N ARG A 6 25.30 43.89 -38.62
CA ARG A 6 24.30 44.59 -37.80
C ARG A 6 23.04 44.85 -38.63
N SER A 7 21.91 44.88 -37.91
CA SER A 7 20.61 45.43 -38.27
C SER A 7 19.60 44.49 -38.95
N ARG A 8 18.67 44.00 -38.16
CA ARG A 8 17.24 44.06 -38.46
C ARG A 8 16.44 44.07 -37.17
N GLY A 9 15.82 45.20 -36.90
CA GLY A 9 15.00 45.47 -35.71
C GLY A 9 13.78 44.57 -35.64
N GLY A 10 13.67 43.79 -34.57
CA GLY A 10 12.46 43.07 -34.20
C GLY A 10 11.51 43.98 -33.40
N LYS A 11 10.40 44.40 -33.98
CA LYS A 11 9.30 45.07 -33.29
C LYS A 11 8.75 44.16 -32.19
N ARG A 12 8.76 44.61 -30.94
CA ARG A 12 8.04 44.00 -29.84
C ARG A 12 6.55 44.08 -30.12
N LEU A 13 5.90 42.95 -30.36
CA LEU A 13 4.45 42.82 -30.42
C LEU A 13 3.84 43.10 -29.05
N SER A 14 2.86 44.01 -28.99
CA SER A 14 2.12 44.33 -27.78
C SER A 14 1.09 43.24 -27.46
N ARG A 15 0.72 43.14 -26.17
CA ARG A 15 -0.33 42.20 -25.73
C ARG A 15 -1.66 42.35 -26.50
N ARG A 16 -1.90 43.47 -27.18
CA ARG A 16 -3.09 43.72 -27.99
C ARG A 16 -3.01 43.07 -29.38
N ASP A 17 -1.82 42.87 -29.92
CA ASP A 17 -1.61 42.26 -31.24
C ASP A 17 -1.67 40.74 -31.19
N PHE A 18 -1.36 40.14 -30.04
CA PHE A 18 -1.50 38.70 -29.80
C PHE A 18 -2.99 38.24 -29.76
N VAL A 19 -3.88 39.08 -29.25
CA VAL A 19 -5.32 38.77 -29.18
C VAL A 19 -6.04 38.88 -30.52
N LYS A 20 -5.47 39.62 -31.49
CA LYS A 20 -6.09 39.78 -32.83
C LYS A 20 -5.65 38.71 -33.85
N THR A 21 -4.57 37.94 -33.57
CA THR A 21 -4.07 36.94 -34.52
C THR A 21 -4.59 35.53 -34.20
N VAL A 22 -5.32 35.34 -33.08
CA VAL A 22 -5.94 34.04 -32.69
C VAL A 22 -7.45 33.98 -33.03
N GLY A 23 -7.99 35.04 -33.59
CA GLY A 23 -9.39 35.13 -33.90
C GLY A 23 -9.67 35.17 -35.40
N LEU A 24 -9.49 34.08 -36.12
CA LEU A 24 -10.17 33.73 -37.39
C LEU A 24 -9.47 32.52 -38.03
N GLY A 25 -9.76 31.37 -37.50
CA GLY A 25 -9.46 30.07 -38.07
C GLY A 25 -10.63 29.15 -37.76
N SER A 26 -11.75 29.39 -38.40
CA SER A 26 -12.89 28.47 -38.35
C SER A 26 -12.51 27.18 -39.07
N LEU A 27 -11.96 26.23 -38.34
CA LEU A 27 -11.96 24.85 -38.76
C LEU A 27 -13.09 24.15 -38.02
N ALA A 28 -14.05 23.73 -38.79
CA ALA A 28 -15.17 22.89 -38.41
C ALA A 28 -14.63 21.63 -37.73
N LEU A 29 -14.56 21.61 -36.42
CA LEU A 29 -14.52 20.42 -35.60
C LEU A 29 -15.94 19.92 -35.49
N SER A 30 -16.25 18.94 -36.34
CA SER A 30 -17.42 18.09 -36.26
C SER A 30 -17.64 17.67 -34.81
N GLY A 31 -18.85 17.98 -34.32
CA GLY A 31 -19.28 17.87 -32.95
C GLY A 31 -18.96 16.54 -32.28
N ILE A 32 -18.00 16.54 -31.40
CA ILE A 32 -17.99 15.66 -30.24
C ILE A 32 -18.59 16.49 -29.11
N SER A 33 -19.88 16.51 -29.04
CA SER A 33 -20.64 16.95 -27.89
C SER A 33 -20.34 15.94 -26.75
N PHE A 34 -19.44 16.30 -25.86
CA PHE A 34 -19.34 15.63 -24.58
C PHE A 34 -20.63 15.91 -23.81
N ASN A 35 -21.58 15.00 -23.93
CA ASN A 35 -22.79 15.02 -23.14
C ASN A 35 -22.47 14.31 -21.80
N PRO A 36 -22.24 15.01 -20.68
CA PRO A 36 -21.85 14.42 -19.41
C PRO A 36 -22.92 13.48 -18.81
N LEU A 37 -24.14 13.54 -19.36
CA LEU A 37 -25.25 12.67 -18.97
C LEU A 37 -25.25 11.30 -19.67
N LYS A 38 -24.45 11.08 -20.71
CA LYS A 38 -24.38 9.80 -21.44
C LYS A 38 -23.33 8.81 -20.92
N ALA A 39 -22.50 9.18 -19.94
CA ALA A 39 -21.54 8.24 -19.34
C ALA A 39 -22.21 7.14 -18.48
N TRP A 40 -23.52 7.21 -18.25
CA TRP A 40 -24.31 6.29 -17.41
C TRP A 40 -25.53 5.70 -18.14
N GLY A 41 -25.57 5.75 -19.44
CA GLY A 41 -26.77 5.37 -20.20
C GLY A 41 -26.50 4.35 -21.29
N ALA A 42 -27.20 3.26 -21.21
CA ALA A 42 -27.75 2.37 -22.19
C ALA A 42 -27.04 1.03 -22.46
N ASP A 43 -25.68 0.89 -22.42
CA ASP A 43 -25.06 -0.43 -22.64
C ASP A 43 -23.89 -0.66 -21.67
N GLY A 44 -24.21 -1.30 -20.53
CA GLY A 44 -23.23 -1.72 -19.54
C GLY A 44 -22.95 -0.69 -18.41
N LYS A 45 -22.90 -1.17 -17.15
CA LYS A 45 -22.60 -0.34 -15.98
C LYS A 45 -21.10 -0.27 -15.80
N LYS A 46 -20.56 0.93 -15.92
CA LYS A 46 -19.15 1.21 -15.74
C LYS A 46 -18.89 1.83 -14.37
N PHE A 47 -17.91 1.29 -13.63
CA PHE A 47 -17.37 1.87 -12.40
C PHE A 47 -15.97 2.40 -12.66
N ILE A 48 -15.75 3.69 -12.42
CA ILE A 48 -14.44 4.34 -12.60
C ILE A 48 -13.92 4.77 -11.25
N TRP A 49 -12.77 4.23 -10.85
CA TRP A 49 -12.05 4.65 -9.67
C TRP A 49 -10.87 5.53 -10.04
N GLY A 50 -10.71 6.69 -9.37
CA GLY A 50 -9.59 7.59 -9.55
C GLY A 50 -8.60 7.54 -8.39
N GLY A 51 -7.32 7.29 -8.66
CA GLY A 51 -6.28 7.26 -7.64
C GLY A 51 -5.00 8.00 -8.02
N PRO A 52 -4.15 8.35 -7.03
CA PRO A 52 -2.94 9.13 -7.26
C PRO A 52 -1.78 8.33 -7.83
N SER A 53 -1.77 7.01 -7.64
CA SER A 53 -0.61 6.16 -7.92
C SER A 53 -0.76 5.40 -9.23
N GLU A 54 0.36 5.23 -9.92
CA GLU A 54 0.46 4.44 -11.15
C GLU A 54 0.60 2.95 -10.85
N PHE A 55 0.05 2.13 -11.75
CA PHE A 55 0.28 0.69 -11.77
C PHE A 55 1.58 0.42 -12.53
N GLN A 56 2.52 -0.27 -11.89
CA GLN A 56 3.83 -0.53 -12.47
C GLN A 56 3.85 -1.77 -13.37
N SER A 57 2.92 -2.70 -13.16
CA SER A 57 2.83 -3.97 -13.87
C SER A 57 1.48 -4.62 -13.64
N MET A 58 1.01 -5.46 -14.57
CA MET A 58 -0.16 -6.33 -14.41
C MET A 58 0.20 -7.70 -13.81
N ASP A 59 1.50 -8.05 -13.70
CA ASP A 59 1.94 -9.31 -13.12
C ASP A 59 1.73 -9.31 -11.58
N PRO A 60 0.85 -10.15 -11.04
CA PRO A 60 0.53 -10.19 -9.61
C PRO A 60 1.69 -10.67 -8.74
N HIS A 61 2.70 -11.32 -9.35
CA HIS A 61 3.89 -11.82 -8.67
C HIS A 61 5.09 -10.86 -8.74
N ALA A 62 4.99 -9.78 -9.52
CA ALA A 62 6.07 -8.80 -9.66
C ALA A 62 6.00 -7.67 -8.64
N ILE A 63 4.81 -7.36 -8.13
CA ILE A 63 4.53 -6.20 -7.29
C ILE A 63 3.76 -6.60 -6.03
N TYR A 64 4.01 -5.85 -4.95
CA TYR A 64 3.31 -6.02 -3.69
C TYR A 64 3.18 -4.65 -3.00
N ASP A 65 2.16 -3.92 -3.40
CA ASP A 65 1.77 -2.63 -2.84
C ASP A 65 0.24 -2.46 -2.87
N VAL A 66 -0.27 -1.43 -2.20
CA VAL A 66 -1.73 -1.18 -2.07
C VAL A 66 -2.39 -0.86 -3.42
N THR A 67 -1.70 -0.18 -4.33
CA THR A 67 -2.23 0.14 -5.65
C THR A 67 -2.46 -1.14 -6.45
N SER A 68 -1.47 -2.04 -6.44
CA SER A 68 -1.53 -3.33 -7.14
C SER A 68 -2.53 -4.31 -6.50
N GLU A 69 -2.90 -4.12 -5.22
CA GLU A 69 -3.90 -4.95 -4.58
C GLU A 69 -5.27 -4.84 -5.28
N ASN A 70 -5.65 -3.66 -5.75
CA ASN A 70 -6.87 -3.47 -6.53
C ASN A 70 -6.90 -4.35 -7.80
N LEU A 71 -5.77 -4.46 -8.50
CA LEU A 71 -5.61 -5.34 -9.65
C LEU A 71 -5.73 -6.82 -9.24
N ARG A 72 -4.99 -7.22 -8.21
CA ARG A 72 -4.93 -8.60 -7.74
C ARG A 72 -6.29 -9.10 -7.28
N LEU A 73 -7.05 -8.28 -6.56
CA LEU A 73 -8.39 -8.63 -6.07
C LEU A 73 -9.46 -8.72 -7.17
N ASN A 74 -9.26 -8.08 -8.30
CA ASN A 74 -10.23 -8.06 -9.40
C ASN A 74 -9.91 -9.05 -10.53
N LEU A 75 -8.63 -9.18 -10.91
CA LEU A 75 -8.22 -10.00 -12.05
C LEU A 75 -7.79 -11.42 -11.65
N TYR A 76 -7.45 -11.66 -10.39
CA TYR A 76 -6.93 -12.95 -9.92
C TYR A 76 -7.75 -13.52 -8.78
N ASP A 77 -7.75 -14.83 -8.67
CA ASP A 77 -8.24 -15.53 -7.48
C ASP A 77 -7.07 -15.98 -6.60
N HIS A 78 -7.42 -16.24 -5.34
CA HIS A 78 -6.53 -16.63 -4.25
C HIS A 78 -7.03 -17.94 -3.63
N LEU A 79 -6.22 -18.64 -2.84
CA LEU A 79 -6.72 -19.78 -2.08
C LEU A 79 -7.71 -19.34 -0.99
N TYR A 80 -7.37 -18.26 -0.30
CA TYR A 80 -8.18 -17.60 0.74
C TYR A 80 -8.18 -16.09 0.52
N ARG A 81 -9.22 -15.40 0.97
CA ARG A 81 -9.32 -13.92 0.91
C ARG A 81 -9.71 -13.34 2.25
N TYR A 82 -9.33 -12.10 2.47
CA TYR A 82 -9.89 -11.30 3.55
C TYR A 82 -11.16 -10.61 3.08
N LEU A 83 -12.19 -10.62 3.93
CA LEU A 83 -13.43 -9.87 3.76
C LEU A 83 -13.79 -9.15 5.06
N ASP A 84 -14.62 -8.11 4.94
CA ASP A 84 -15.18 -7.34 6.04
C ASP A 84 -14.18 -6.48 6.84
N ASN A 85 -14.73 -5.72 7.79
CA ASN A 85 -13.99 -4.93 8.77
C ASN A 85 -14.59 -5.16 10.17
N PRO A 86 -13.89 -5.78 11.13
CA PRO A 86 -12.49 -6.25 11.04
C PRO A 86 -12.32 -7.39 10.00
N PRO A 87 -11.11 -7.50 9.41
CA PRO A 87 -10.86 -8.45 8.34
C PRO A 87 -10.98 -9.90 8.81
N LYS A 88 -11.76 -10.69 8.09
CA LYS A 88 -11.94 -12.12 8.34
C LYS A 88 -11.44 -12.91 7.15
N ILE A 89 -10.58 -13.89 7.41
CA ILE A 89 -10.09 -14.78 6.36
C ILE A 89 -11.20 -15.77 5.98
N GLN A 90 -11.45 -15.91 4.68
CA GLN A 90 -12.52 -16.74 4.14
C GLN A 90 -11.99 -17.69 3.07
N PRO A 91 -12.53 -18.92 2.97
CA PRO A 91 -12.30 -19.81 1.83
C PRO A 91 -12.63 -19.10 0.51
N TRP A 92 -11.76 -19.30 -0.51
CA TRP A 92 -11.98 -18.72 -1.82
C TRP A 92 -11.86 -19.81 -2.91
N LEU A 93 -10.73 -19.95 -3.63
CA LEU A 93 -10.53 -21.12 -4.49
C LEU A 93 -10.35 -22.42 -3.70
N ALA A 94 -9.75 -22.37 -2.52
CA ALA A 94 -9.76 -23.50 -1.60
C ALA A 94 -11.04 -23.47 -0.75
N GLU A 95 -11.79 -24.58 -0.75
CA GLU A 95 -13.00 -24.76 0.06
C GLU A 95 -12.67 -25.13 1.50
N SER A 96 -11.57 -25.83 1.71
CA SER A 96 -11.09 -26.27 3.00
C SER A 96 -9.59 -26.56 2.98
N TYR A 97 -9.03 -26.71 4.16
CA TYR A 97 -7.66 -27.21 4.35
C TYR A 97 -7.59 -28.17 5.53
N THR A 98 -6.54 -28.99 5.54
CA THR A 98 -6.11 -29.78 6.69
C THR A 98 -4.63 -29.52 6.95
N VAL A 99 -4.22 -29.65 8.21
CA VAL A 99 -2.82 -29.48 8.65
C VAL A 99 -2.36 -30.77 9.31
N SER A 100 -1.15 -31.23 8.97
CA SER A 100 -0.55 -32.41 9.62
C SER A 100 -0.27 -32.16 11.12
N GLY A 101 -0.14 -33.22 11.91
CA GLY A 101 0.08 -33.11 13.35
C GLY A 101 1.37 -32.37 13.75
N ASN A 102 2.37 -32.32 12.85
CA ASN A 102 3.61 -31.53 13.03
C ASN A 102 3.53 -30.12 12.42
N GLU A 103 2.36 -29.70 11.94
CA GLU A 103 2.06 -28.41 11.32
C GLU A 103 2.89 -28.07 10.06
N LEU A 104 3.63 -29.02 9.49
CA LEU A 104 4.49 -28.76 8.34
C LEU A 104 3.83 -28.99 6.98
N LYS A 105 2.68 -29.68 6.93
CA LYS A 105 1.98 -29.97 5.68
C LYS A 105 0.58 -29.39 5.70
N TRP A 106 0.29 -28.53 4.75
CA TRP A 106 -1.00 -27.89 4.55
C TRP A 106 -1.63 -28.42 3.27
N THR A 107 -2.71 -29.18 3.39
CA THR A 107 -3.40 -29.78 2.23
C THR A 107 -4.70 -29.04 1.98
N PHE A 108 -4.83 -28.43 0.80
CA PHE A 108 -5.99 -27.66 0.38
C PHE A 108 -6.85 -28.45 -0.59
N LYS A 109 -8.17 -28.39 -0.41
CA LYS A 109 -9.17 -28.87 -1.37
C LYS A 109 -9.67 -27.70 -2.19
N LEU A 110 -9.48 -27.78 -3.51
CA LEU A 110 -9.87 -26.73 -4.44
C LEU A 110 -11.32 -26.91 -4.89
N ARG A 111 -11.96 -25.80 -5.15
CA ARG A 111 -13.26 -25.69 -5.79
C ARG A 111 -13.21 -26.25 -7.21
N LYS A 112 -14.19 -27.10 -7.57
CA LYS A 112 -14.31 -27.65 -8.92
C LYS A 112 -15.01 -26.66 -9.83
N GLY A 113 -14.64 -26.66 -11.11
CA GLY A 113 -15.29 -25.85 -12.15
C GLY A 113 -14.92 -24.37 -12.15
N ALA A 114 -14.00 -23.92 -11.29
CA ALA A 114 -13.41 -22.59 -11.40
C ALA A 114 -12.57 -22.50 -12.68
N LYS A 115 -12.73 -21.40 -13.45
CA LYS A 115 -12.08 -21.21 -14.74
C LYS A 115 -11.19 -19.98 -14.76
N PHE A 116 -10.10 -20.07 -15.46
CA PHE A 116 -9.34 -18.91 -15.93
C PHE A 116 -10.10 -18.15 -17.01
N HIS A 117 -9.67 -16.91 -17.26
CA HIS A 117 -10.31 -16.02 -18.24
C HIS A 117 -10.34 -16.56 -19.66
N ASN A 118 -9.41 -17.44 -20.03
CA ASN A 118 -9.39 -18.12 -21.33
C ASN A 118 -10.25 -19.40 -21.39
N GLY A 119 -10.94 -19.76 -20.29
CA GLY A 119 -11.79 -20.94 -20.18
C GLY A 119 -11.11 -22.21 -19.65
N ASP A 120 -9.79 -22.24 -19.49
CA ASP A 120 -9.09 -23.34 -18.85
C ASP A 120 -9.55 -23.50 -17.38
N GLU A 121 -9.62 -24.72 -16.90
CA GLU A 121 -10.00 -24.99 -15.50
C GLU A 121 -8.84 -24.73 -14.54
N VAL A 122 -9.16 -24.15 -13.38
CA VAL A 122 -8.20 -23.95 -12.29
C VAL A 122 -7.99 -25.28 -11.57
N THR A 123 -6.76 -25.80 -11.58
CA THR A 123 -6.39 -27.10 -10.99
C THR A 123 -5.26 -26.95 -9.96
N ALA A 124 -4.96 -28.03 -9.25
CA ALA A 124 -3.84 -28.08 -8.32
C ALA A 124 -2.48 -27.82 -8.99
N ASP A 125 -2.33 -28.20 -10.27
CA ASP A 125 -1.11 -27.91 -11.05
C ASP A 125 -0.91 -26.42 -11.26
N ALA A 126 -2.00 -25.66 -11.48
CA ALA A 126 -1.91 -24.21 -11.60
C ALA A 126 -1.51 -23.55 -10.27
N VAL A 127 -2.00 -24.04 -9.13
CA VAL A 127 -1.59 -23.56 -7.80
C VAL A 127 -0.12 -23.86 -7.54
N LYS A 128 0.32 -25.09 -7.84
CA LYS A 128 1.73 -25.51 -7.75
C LYS A 128 2.62 -24.59 -8.58
N TYR A 129 2.34 -24.47 -9.87
CA TYR A 129 3.07 -23.59 -10.78
C TYR A 129 3.14 -22.14 -10.26
N SER A 130 2.02 -21.61 -9.77
CA SER A 130 1.94 -20.21 -9.30
C SER A 130 2.85 -19.96 -8.09
N MET A 131 2.92 -20.90 -7.14
CA MET A 131 3.81 -20.78 -5.98
C MET A 131 5.28 -20.91 -6.40
N GLU A 132 5.60 -21.92 -7.22
CA GLU A 132 6.96 -22.10 -7.76
C GLU A 132 7.42 -20.86 -8.53
N ARG A 133 6.54 -20.31 -9.39
CA ARG A 133 6.78 -19.06 -10.13
C ARG A 133 7.05 -17.89 -9.21
N LEU A 134 6.21 -17.68 -8.19
CA LEU A 134 6.37 -16.59 -7.23
C LEU A 134 7.71 -16.66 -6.50
N LEU A 135 8.07 -17.86 -6.03
CA LEU A 135 9.34 -18.09 -5.31
C LEU A 135 10.56 -17.91 -6.22
N ALA A 136 10.49 -18.41 -7.45
CA ALA A 136 11.57 -18.31 -8.43
C ALA A 136 11.81 -16.88 -8.90
N LEU A 137 10.75 -16.11 -9.20
CA LEU A 137 10.86 -14.69 -9.54
C LEU A 137 11.46 -13.85 -8.42
N GLY A 138 11.21 -14.21 -7.16
CA GLY A 138 11.76 -13.53 -6.00
C GLY A 138 11.29 -12.08 -5.84
N LYS A 139 10.17 -11.71 -6.47
CA LYS A 139 9.59 -10.36 -6.48
C LYS A 139 8.23 -10.35 -5.76
N GLY A 140 7.61 -9.19 -5.68
CA GLY A 140 6.28 -9.03 -5.13
C GLY A 140 6.15 -9.58 -3.71
N SER A 141 5.14 -10.40 -3.47
CA SER A 141 4.89 -11.04 -2.17
C SER A 141 5.81 -12.23 -1.85
N SER A 142 6.75 -12.58 -2.72
CA SER A 142 7.64 -13.75 -2.54
C SER A 142 8.43 -13.68 -1.22
N ALA A 143 8.79 -12.49 -0.76
CA ALA A 143 9.48 -12.29 0.52
C ALA A 143 8.69 -12.80 1.74
N LEU A 144 7.36 -12.91 1.64
CA LEU A 144 6.50 -13.48 2.67
C LEU A 144 6.59 -15.01 2.70
N PHE A 145 6.71 -15.64 1.52
CA PHE A 145 6.64 -17.09 1.35
C PHE A 145 8.00 -17.78 1.40
N LYS A 146 9.06 -17.15 0.87
CA LYS A 146 10.42 -17.73 0.87
C LYS A 146 10.92 -18.25 2.24
N PRO A 147 10.66 -17.58 3.37
CA PRO A 147 11.07 -18.08 4.67
C PRO A 147 10.20 -19.22 5.21
N VAL A 148 9.07 -19.49 4.59
CA VAL A 148 8.02 -20.36 5.13
C VAL A 148 7.78 -21.57 4.24
N VAL A 149 7.67 -21.38 2.93
CA VAL A 149 7.32 -22.44 1.97
C VAL A 149 8.59 -23.11 1.47
N ASP A 150 8.61 -24.45 1.54
CA ASP A 150 9.62 -25.25 0.86
C ASP A 150 9.39 -25.18 -0.67
N PRO A 151 10.34 -24.65 -1.45
CA PRO A 151 10.17 -24.52 -2.90
C PRO A 151 9.87 -25.85 -3.62
N GLU A 152 10.43 -26.95 -3.14
CA GLU A 152 10.19 -28.31 -3.69
C GLU A 152 9.00 -29.02 -3.02
N GLY A 153 8.45 -28.41 -2.00
CA GLY A 153 7.39 -28.97 -1.17
C GLY A 153 5.98 -28.70 -1.67
N VAL A 154 5.81 -28.03 -2.82
CA VAL A 154 4.49 -27.75 -3.38
C VAL A 154 4.08 -28.89 -4.32
N LYS A 155 3.02 -29.63 -3.96
CA LYS A 155 2.62 -30.86 -4.65
C LYS A 155 1.16 -30.84 -5.08
N ALA A 156 0.90 -31.09 -6.35
CA ALA A 156 -0.43 -31.44 -6.84
C ALA A 156 -0.69 -32.91 -6.55
N LEU A 157 -1.39 -33.21 -5.45
CA LEU A 157 -1.68 -34.61 -5.05
C LEU A 157 -2.78 -35.22 -5.89
N ALA A 158 -3.71 -34.39 -6.38
CA ALA A 158 -4.79 -34.77 -7.30
C ALA A 158 -5.27 -33.50 -8.00
N ARG A 159 -6.13 -33.63 -9.03
CA ARG A 159 -6.63 -32.54 -9.87
C ARG A 159 -7.09 -31.29 -9.03
N TYR A 160 -7.71 -31.52 -7.86
CA TYR A 160 -8.23 -30.46 -6.98
C TYR A 160 -7.68 -30.57 -5.56
N THR A 161 -6.50 -31.14 -5.38
CA THR A 161 -5.85 -31.27 -4.08
C THR A 161 -4.41 -30.86 -4.19
N VAL A 162 -4.03 -29.79 -3.51
CA VAL A 162 -2.65 -29.29 -3.46
C VAL A 162 -2.12 -29.34 -2.03
N GLU A 163 -0.88 -29.75 -1.87
CA GLU A 163 -0.14 -29.73 -0.60
C GLU A 163 0.95 -28.67 -0.66
N LEU A 164 1.03 -27.86 0.37
CA LEU A 164 2.14 -26.95 0.62
C LEU A 164 2.92 -27.46 1.84
N ASN A 165 4.18 -27.80 1.64
CA ASN A 165 5.09 -28.09 2.74
C ASN A 165 5.75 -26.79 3.20
N ILE A 166 5.76 -26.58 4.51
CA ILE A 166 6.44 -25.42 5.12
C ILE A 166 7.69 -25.90 5.86
N THR A 167 8.72 -25.05 5.87
CA THR A 167 10.07 -25.38 6.42
C THR A 167 10.10 -25.47 7.94
N ALA A 168 9.17 -24.77 8.60
CA ALA A 168 8.99 -24.80 10.04
C ALA A 168 7.53 -24.41 10.38
N PRO A 169 7.00 -24.85 11.53
CA PRO A 169 5.71 -24.36 12.00
C PRO A 169 5.68 -22.84 11.96
N SER A 170 4.68 -22.28 11.31
CA SER A 170 4.56 -20.84 11.12
C SER A 170 3.14 -20.39 11.44
N ALA A 171 2.99 -19.71 12.55
CA ALA A 171 1.71 -19.26 13.05
C ALA A 171 0.93 -18.36 12.07
N PRO A 172 1.56 -17.45 11.29
CA PRO A 172 0.84 -16.67 10.31
C PRO A 172 0.61 -17.38 8.96
N SER A 173 0.80 -18.71 8.84
CA SER A 173 0.70 -19.40 7.53
C SER A 173 -0.63 -19.16 6.81
N LEU A 174 -1.76 -19.32 7.48
CA LEU A 174 -3.06 -19.04 6.88
C LEU A 174 -3.27 -17.54 6.59
N PRO A 175 -2.97 -16.60 7.51
CA PRO A 175 -2.98 -15.17 7.25
C PRO A 175 -2.14 -14.71 6.05
N LEU A 176 -1.08 -15.44 5.70
CA LEU A 176 -0.21 -15.11 4.56
C LEU A 176 -0.76 -15.51 3.20
N LEU A 177 -1.74 -16.43 3.12
CA LEU A 177 -2.25 -16.95 1.83
C LEU A 177 -2.95 -15.90 0.95
N PRO A 178 -3.72 -14.93 1.47
CA PRO A 178 -4.40 -13.95 0.62
C PRO A 178 -3.51 -13.16 -0.34
N PRO A 179 -2.26 -12.80 -0.04
CA PRO A 179 -1.33 -12.23 -1.02
C PRO A 179 -0.89 -13.13 -2.17
N PHE A 180 -1.25 -14.40 -2.17
CA PHE A 180 -0.87 -15.36 -3.19
C PHE A 180 -1.93 -15.50 -4.28
N CYS A 181 -1.63 -15.00 -5.49
CA CYS A 181 -2.49 -15.09 -6.67
C CYS A 181 -2.22 -16.34 -7.49
N ILE A 182 -3.26 -16.90 -8.09
CA ILE A 182 -3.15 -18.06 -8.99
C ILE A 182 -3.14 -17.56 -10.43
N VAL A 183 -2.15 -17.98 -11.22
CA VAL A 183 -1.99 -17.64 -12.63
C VAL A 183 -2.11 -18.88 -13.52
N ASN A 184 -2.57 -18.71 -14.76
CA ASN A 184 -2.70 -19.80 -15.72
C ASN A 184 -1.34 -20.17 -16.33
N PRO A 185 -0.78 -21.35 -16.05
CA PRO A 185 0.52 -21.77 -16.59
C PRO A 185 0.52 -21.88 -18.10
N LYS A 186 -0.58 -22.35 -18.72
CA LYS A 186 -0.67 -22.54 -20.17
C LYS A 186 -0.62 -21.23 -20.95
N VAL A 187 -1.21 -20.17 -20.39
CA VAL A 187 -1.15 -18.83 -21.00
C VAL A 187 0.27 -18.27 -20.98
N LEU A 188 1.05 -18.64 -19.97
CA LEU A 188 2.43 -18.15 -19.79
C LEU A 188 3.49 -18.98 -20.50
N GLU A 189 3.13 -20.16 -21.00
CA GLU A 189 4.04 -21.03 -21.74
C GLU A 189 4.56 -20.34 -23.02
N GLY A 190 5.89 -20.32 -23.18
CA GLY A 190 6.56 -19.67 -24.33
C GLY A 190 6.45 -18.15 -24.41
N LYS A 191 5.91 -17.49 -23.37
CA LYS A 191 5.83 -16.02 -23.32
C LYS A 191 7.16 -15.38 -22.91
N PRO A 192 7.43 -14.14 -23.37
CA PRO A 192 8.66 -13.41 -23.06
C PRO A 192 8.91 -13.21 -21.56
N GLY A 193 10.20 -13.23 -21.19
CA GLY A 193 10.69 -13.06 -19.83
C GLY A 193 10.66 -14.35 -18.99
N PRO A 194 11.38 -14.39 -17.87
CA PRO A 194 11.35 -15.53 -16.96
C PRO A 194 9.91 -15.86 -16.53
N PHE A 195 9.47 -17.09 -16.78
CA PHE A 195 8.09 -17.53 -16.48
C PHE A 195 7.00 -16.62 -17.09
N GLY A 196 7.24 -16.03 -18.27
CA GLY A 196 6.32 -15.12 -18.95
C GLY A 196 6.13 -13.76 -18.28
N SER A 197 7.06 -13.33 -17.42
CA SER A 197 6.90 -12.11 -16.60
C SER A 197 6.89 -10.80 -17.41
N GLU A 198 7.61 -10.73 -18.51
CA GLU A 198 7.59 -9.56 -19.40
C GLU A 198 6.22 -9.43 -20.08
N TRP A 199 5.70 -10.55 -20.60
CA TRP A 199 4.37 -10.55 -21.21
C TRP A 199 3.28 -10.22 -20.18
N LEU A 200 3.31 -10.86 -19.00
CA LEU A 200 2.29 -10.66 -17.97
C LEU A 200 2.35 -9.25 -17.35
N SER A 201 3.46 -8.53 -17.50
CA SER A 201 3.54 -7.14 -17.04
C SER A 201 2.52 -6.21 -17.70
N GLN A 202 1.95 -6.60 -18.86
CA GLN A 202 0.97 -5.84 -19.63
C GLN A 202 -0.29 -6.64 -19.99
N ASN A 203 -0.37 -7.89 -19.58
CA ASN A 203 -1.46 -8.81 -19.93
C ASN A 203 -2.03 -9.50 -18.69
N ASP A 204 -3.00 -10.38 -18.90
CA ASP A 204 -3.76 -11.09 -17.88
C ASP A 204 -3.64 -12.61 -18.07
N ALA A 205 -3.48 -13.33 -16.98
CA ALA A 205 -3.52 -14.78 -16.90
C ALA A 205 -4.32 -15.24 -15.67
N GLY A 206 -5.31 -14.46 -15.26
CA GLY A 206 -6.09 -14.68 -14.04
C GLY A 206 -7.36 -15.47 -14.20
N SER A 207 -8.07 -15.61 -13.09
CA SER A 207 -9.37 -16.27 -12.95
C SER A 207 -10.37 -15.44 -12.13
N GLY A 208 -10.00 -14.18 -11.83
CA GLY A 208 -10.80 -13.30 -10.98
C GLY A 208 -12.11 -12.85 -11.61
N ALA A 209 -12.83 -11.99 -10.88
CA ALA A 209 -14.17 -11.55 -11.28
C ALA A 209 -14.21 -10.71 -12.56
N TYR A 210 -13.08 -10.09 -12.95
CA TYR A 210 -12.95 -9.25 -14.15
C TYR A 210 -11.77 -9.69 -15.01
N VAL A 211 -11.92 -9.56 -16.32
CA VAL A 211 -10.91 -9.86 -17.36
C VAL A 211 -10.29 -8.55 -17.81
N LEU A 212 -8.97 -8.45 -17.83
CA LEU A 212 -8.26 -7.27 -18.31
C LEU A 212 -8.61 -7.01 -19.79
N GLU A 213 -9.03 -5.79 -20.10
CA GLU A 213 -9.30 -5.36 -21.47
C GLU A 213 -8.16 -4.48 -22.01
N LYS A 214 -7.67 -3.55 -21.18
CA LYS A 214 -6.59 -2.65 -21.56
C LYS A 214 -5.79 -2.21 -20.36
N TYR A 215 -4.49 -2.16 -20.52
CA TYR A 215 -3.56 -1.49 -19.61
C TYR A 215 -2.83 -0.36 -20.36
N SER A 216 -2.68 0.77 -19.70
CA SER A 216 -1.92 1.92 -20.21
C SER A 216 -0.95 2.37 -19.12
N PRO A 217 0.36 2.17 -19.29
CA PRO A 217 1.36 2.67 -18.33
C PRO A 217 1.14 4.16 -18.03
N GLY A 218 1.18 4.53 -16.76
CA GLY A 218 0.87 5.89 -16.30
C GLY A 218 -0.60 6.29 -16.31
N GLY A 219 -1.45 5.62 -17.09
CA GLY A 219 -2.88 5.97 -17.26
C GLY A 219 -3.84 5.13 -16.43
N GLY A 220 -3.49 3.87 -16.14
CA GLY A 220 -4.34 2.92 -15.44
C GLY A 220 -4.76 1.73 -16.30
N TRP A 221 -5.88 1.07 -15.95
CA TRP A 221 -6.36 -0.12 -16.65
C TRP A 221 -7.88 -0.22 -16.66
N THR A 222 -8.42 -0.97 -17.63
CA THR A 222 -9.83 -1.32 -17.73
C THR A 222 -10.02 -2.83 -17.79
N ALA A 223 -11.13 -3.31 -17.25
CA ALA A 223 -11.48 -4.72 -17.29
C ALA A 223 -13.00 -4.91 -17.39
N LYS A 224 -13.41 -6.01 -18.04
CA LYS A 224 -14.80 -6.42 -18.20
C LYS A 224 -15.14 -7.57 -17.27
N ARG A 225 -16.38 -7.60 -16.84
CA ARG A 225 -16.93 -8.66 -16.01
C ARG A 225 -16.72 -10.04 -16.65
N PHE A 226 -16.11 -10.96 -15.90
CA PHE A 226 -15.99 -12.36 -16.28
C PHE A 226 -17.32 -13.08 -16.02
N LYS A 227 -18.09 -13.34 -17.08
CA LYS A 227 -19.44 -13.92 -16.97
C LYS A 227 -19.42 -15.33 -16.37
N ASP A 228 -18.38 -16.11 -16.68
CA ASP A 228 -18.20 -17.49 -16.25
C ASP A 228 -17.45 -17.63 -14.90
N HIS A 229 -17.33 -16.54 -14.16
CA HIS A 229 -16.70 -16.59 -12.83
C HIS A 229 -17.44 -17.57 -11.92
N TRP A 230 -16.70 -18.41 -11.23
CA TRP A 230 -17.24 -19.49 -10.38
C TRP A 230 -18.21 -19.02 -9.29
N MET A 231 -18.03 -17.80 -8.80
CA MET A 231 -19.00 -17.15 -7.93
C MET A 231 -20.08 -16.50 -8.78
N ALA A 232 -21.27 -17.07 -8.77
CA ALA A 232 -22.40 -16.56 -9.54
C ALA A 232 -22.68 -15.09 -9.24
N TRP A 233 -22.83 -14.31 -10.28
CA TRP A 233 -23.16 -12.89 -10.19
C TRP A 233 -24.58 -12.70 -9.62
N GLN A 234 -24.71 -11.84 -8.62
CA GLN A 234 -25.98 -11.53 -7.98
C GLN A 234 -26.33 -10.04 -8.09
N GLY A 235 -27.64 -9.74 -8.08
CA GLY A 235 -28.15 -8.37 -8.11
C GLY A 235 -27.84 -7.67 -9.42
N ASN A 236 -27.27 -6.46 -9.32
CA ASN A 236 -27.03 -5.58 -10.44
C ASN A 236 -25.53 -5.23 -10.54
N PRO A 237 -24.66 -6.21 -10.91
CA PRO A 237 -23.22 -6.02 -10.90
C PRO A 237 -22.75 -5.03 -11.95
N VAL A 238 -21.54 -4.51 -11.75
CA VAL A 238 -20.84 -3.64 -12.69
C VAL A 238 -20.31 -4.48 -13.86
N ASP A 239 -20.48 -4.00 -15.09
CA ASP A 239 -20.04 -4.71 -16.31
C ASP A 239 -18.60 -4.39 -16.69
N GLU A 240 -18.16 -3.17 -16.40
CA GLU A 240 -16.82 -2.66 -16.70
C GLU A 240 -16.27 -1.89 -15.50
N ILE A 241 -15.02 -2.15 -15.15
CA ILE A 241 -14.28 -1.37 -14.16
C ILE A 241 -13.10 -0.67 -14.83
N GLU A 242 -12.85 0.56 -14.41
CA GLU A 242 -11.68 1.35 -14.82
C GLU A 242 -10.97 1.88 -13.58
N PHE A 243 -9.67 1.66 -13.51
CA PHE A 243 -8.79 2.32 -12.55
C PHE A 243 -7.99 3.37 -13.29
N ARG A 244 -8.24 4.64 -12.98
CA ARG A 244 -7.65 5.80 -13.65
C ARG A 244 -6.65 6.49 -12.76
N THR A 245 -5.44 6.71 -13.25
CA THR A 245 -4.44 7.50 -12.54
C THR A 245 -4.75 8.99 -12.72
N ILE A 246 -4.93 9.70 -11.60
CA ILE A 246 -5.14 11.15 -11.55
C ILE A 246 -4.29 11.68 -10.40
N HIS A 247 -3.08 12.16 -10.70
CA HIS A 247 -2.11 12.55 -9.68
C HIS A 247 -2.58 13.71 -8.81
N GLU A 248 -3.18 14.73 -9.44
CA GLU A 248 -3.57 15.95 -8.76
C GLU A 248 -4.85 15.78 -7.93
N THR A 249 -4.76 16.06 -6.62
CA THR A 249 -5.88 15.91 -5.68
C THR A 249 -7.12 16.74 -6.09
N ALA A 250 -6.92 18.00 -6.49
CA ALA A 250 -8.01 18.85 -6.90
C ALA A 250 -8.73 18.31 -8.14
N ALA A 251 -7.98 17.73 -9.10
CA ALA A 251 -8.54 17.09 -10.28
C ALA A 251 -9.38 15.85 -9.92
N ARG A 252 -8.91 14.99 -8.99
CA ARG A 252 -9.68 13.83 -8.50
C ARG A 252 -11.00 14.26 -7.85
N VAL A 253 -10.94 15.23 -6.93
CA VAL A 253 -12.13 15.77 -6.25
C VAL A 253 -13.13 16.35 -7.25
N MET A 254 -12.65 17.14 -8.20
CA MET A 254 -13.50 17.73 -9.26
C MET A 254 -14.12 16.65 -10.15
N ALA A 255 -13.36 15.64 -10.56
CA ALA A 255 -13.84 14.52 -11.36
C ALA A 255 -14.95 13.73 -10.63
N LEU A 256 -14.79 13.50 -9.31
CA LEU A 256 -15.83 12.85 -8.50
C LEU A 256 -17.10 13.72 -8.41
N GLN A 257 -16.97 15.01 -8.14
CA GLN A 257 -18.11 15.93 -8.05
C GLN A 257 -18.89 16.03 -9.37
N LYS A 258 -18.19 16.07 -10.51
CA LYS A 258 -18.81 16.09 -11.85
C LYS A 258 -19.42 14.74 -12.24
N GLY A 259 -18.98 13.63 -11.63
CA GLY A 259 -19.39 12.28 -12.00
C GLY A 259 -18.53 11.66 -13.11
N ASP A 260 -17.38 12.24 -13.45
CA ASP A 260 -16.41 11.68 -14.39
C ASP A 260 -15.73 10.42 -13.84
N ILE A 261 -15.72 10.27 -12.50
CA ILE A 261 -15.34 9.07 -11.77
C ILE A 261 -16.41 8.71 -10.74
N ALA A 262 -16.52 7.43 -10.41
CA ALA A 262 -17.51 6.89 -9.48
C ALA A 262 -17.05 6.91 -8.02
N ALA A 263 -15.74 6.78 -7.80
CA ALA A 263 -15.08 6.80 -6.49
C ALA A 263 -13.63 7.27 -6.63
N CYS A 264 -13.04 7.70 -5.53
CA CYS A 264 -11.59 7.95 -5.48
C CYS A 264 -10.99 7.51 -4.15
N ASP A 265 -9.66 7.63 -4.03
CA ASP A 265 -8.94 7.30 -2.80
C ASP A 265 -9.34 8.20 -1.63
N GLY A 266 -9.17 7.69 -0.42
CA GLY A 266 -9.52 8.39 0.82
C GLY A 266 -8.39 9.21 1.46
N TYR A 267 -7.24 9.36 0.78
CA TYR A 267 -6.08 10.12 1.30
C TYR A 267 -6.10 11.58 0.89
N LEU A 268 -7.29 12.15 0.87
CA LEU A 268 -7.52 13.55 0.55
C LEU A 268 -7.20 14.45 1.76
N PRO A 269 -6.76 15.70 1.53
CA PRO A 269 -6.71 16.71 2.57
C PRO A 269 -8.07 16.89 3.24
N VAL A 270 -8.06 17.25 4.52
CA VAL A 270 -9.28 17.33 5.34
C VAL A 270 -10.30 18.31 4.76
N ASP A 271 -9.87 19.45 4.24
CA ASP A 271 -10.72 20.45 3.58
C ASP A 271 -11.43 19.91 2.33
N GLN A 272 -10.75 19.05 1.57
CA GLN A 272 -11.33 18.40 0.40
C GLN A 272 -12.36 17.33 0.80
N LEU A 273 -12.12 16.58 1.88
CA LEU A 273 -13.10 15.65 2.43
C LEU A 273 -14.35 16.39 2.94
N GLU A 274 -14.18 17.47 3.70
CA GLU A 274 -15.28 18.32 4.17
C GLU A 274 -16.11 18.92 3.01
N LYS A 275 -15.46 19.26 1.92
CA LYS A 275 -16.12 19.72 0.70
C LYS A 275 -16.97 18.62 0.05
N LEU A 276 -16.43 17.40 -0.01
CA LEU A 276 -17.15 16.25 -0.57
C LEU A 276 -18.32 15.79 0.33
N GLU A 277 -18.18 15.86 1.64
CA GLU A 277 -19.27 15.55 2.59
C GLU A 277 -20.48 16.48 2.44
N LYS A 278 -20.26 17.71 2.00
CA LYS A 278 -21.32 18.69 1.71
C LYS A 278 -21.94 18.52 0.31
N ASP A 279 -21.33 17.73 -0.57
CA ASP A 279 -21.86 17.51 -1.93
C ASP A 279 -23.08 16.57 -1.89
N PRO A 280 -24.27 17.01 -2.36
CA PRO A 280 -25.48 16.20 -2.32
C PRO A 280 -25.40 14.91 -3.15
N ASN A 281 -24.44 14.80 -4.06
CA ASN A 281 -24.25 13.65 -4.97
C ASN A 281 -23.16 12.69 -4.51
N VAL A 282 -22.47 12.98 -3.42
CA VAL A 282 -21.36 12.17 -2.90
C VAL A 282 -21.73 11.58 -1.54
N THR A 283 -21.23 10.42 -1.27
CA THR A 283 -21.19 9.79 0.07
C THR A 283 -19.73 9.60 0.44
N VAL A 284 -19.38 9.95 1.67
CA VAL A 284 -18.06 9.68 2.25
C VAL A 284 -18.23 8.63 3.34
N TYR A 285 -17.68 7.43 3.16
CA TYR A 285 -17.59 6.44 4.23
C TYR A 285 -16.48 6.82 5.21
N ASP A 286 -16.71 6.60 6.50
CA ASP A 286 -15.72 6.70 7.58
C ASP A 286 -15.62 5.33 8.26
N GLN A 287 -14.51 4.63 8.03
CA GLN A 287 -14.25 3.30 8.58
C GLN A 287 -12.86 3.27 9.21
N GLN A 288 -12.72 2.66 10.38
CA GLN A 288 -11.41 2.47 10.98
C GLN A 288 -10.59 1.49 10.15
N SER A 289 -9.39 1.91 9.75
CA SER A 289 -8.40 1.10 9.05
C SER A 289 -7.37 0.52 10.03
N MET A 290 -6.47 -0.31 9.52
CA MET A 290 -5.34 -0.86 10.27
C MET A 290 -4.00 -0.25 9.80
N ARG A 291 -4.01 0.81 8.98
CA ARG A 291 -2.79 1.48 8.51
C ARG A 291 -2.27 2.44 9.56
N VAL A 292 -0.99 2.35 9.84
CA VAL A 292 -0.31 3.21 10.83
C VAL A 292 0.60 4.20 10.12
N MET A 293 0.44 5.49 10.38
CA MET A 293 1.40 6.51 9.93
C MET A 293 2.60 6.53 10.85
N VAL A 294 3.78 6.45 10.25
CA VAL A 294 5.05 6.44 10.97
C VAL A 294 6.05 7.42 10.35
N ILE A 295 6.93 7.97 11.19
CA ILE A 295 8.18 8.58 10.75
C ILE A 295 9.30 7.62 11.10
N ARG A 296 9.90 7.03 10.08
CA ARG A 296 11.06 6.17 10.20
C ARG A 296 12.28 6.96 10.59
N MET A 297 13.09 6.42 11.49
CA MET A 297 14.42 6.92 11.82
C MET A 297 15.48 5.85 11.55
N HIS A 298 16.62 6.22 11.00
CA HIS A 298 17.70 5.27 10.66
C HIS A 298 18.52 4.88 11.89
N ASN A 299 18.09 3.88 12.66
CA ASN A 299 18.64 3.55 13.99
C ASN A 299 20.13 3.18 14.03
N GLN A 300 20.82 3.00 12.91
CA GLN A 300 22.24 2.66 12.87
C GLN A 300 23.12 3.76 12.28
N ARG A 301 22.57 4.91 11.92
CA ARG A 301 23.32 6.05 11.38
C ARG A 301 23.40 7.20 12.38
N PRO A 302 24.58 7.80 12.63
CA PRO A 302 24.67 9.00 13.44
C PRO A 302 23.85 10.16 12.83
N PRO A 303 23.11 10.96 13.65
CA PRO A 303 23.04 10.85 15.11
C PRO A 303 21.93 9.91 15.62
N PHE A 304 21.17 9.26 14.75
CA PHE A 304 20.02 8.42 15.10
C PHE A 304 20.40 7.07 15.74
N ASN A 305 21.68 6.68 15.72
CA ASN A 305 22.19 5.50 16.42
C ASN A 305 22.18 5.68 17.97
N ASP A 306 22.02 6.91 18.46
CA ASP A 306 21.82 7.19 19.87
C ASP A 306 20.32 7.23 20.22
N VAL A 307 19.92 6.41 21.20
CA VAL A 307 18.52 6.32 21.64
C VAL A 307 18.00 7.65 22.21
N HIS A 308 18.86 8.42 22.88
CA HIS A 308 18.48 9.70 23.46
C HIS A 308 18.18 10.75 22.38
N VAL A 309 18.89 10.70 21.25
CA VAL A 309 18.56 11.54 20.08
C VAL A 309 17.18 11.15 19.52
N ARG A 310 16.88 9.87 19.34
CA ARG A 310 15.59 9.41 18.85
C ARG A 310 14.45 9.75 19.81
N ARG A 311 14.65 9.59 21.11
CA ARG A 311 13.70 10.01 22.16
C ARG A 311 13.43 11.51 22.11
N ALA A 312 14.48 12.32 21.98
CA ALA A 312 14.34 13.76 21.86
C ALA A 312 13.50 14.17 20.64
N ILE A 313 13.75 13.56 19.49
CA ILE A 313 12.96 13.80 18.26
C ILE A 313 11.52 13.38 18.47
N SER A 314 11.27 12.24 19.14
CA SER A 314 9.93 11.76 19.44
C SER A 314 9.16 12.68 20.39
N TYR A 315 9.81 13.27 21.40
CA TYR A 315 9.21 14.29 22.28
C TYR A 315 9.01 15.64 21.58
N ALA A 316 9.78 15.94 20.52
CA ALA A 316 9.66 17.19 19.79
C ALA A 316 8.51 17.21 18.75
N PHE A 317 7.87 16.06 18.48
CA PHE A 317 6.73 15.98 17.56
C PHE A 317 5.43 16.37 18.29
N ASP A 318 4.75 17.39 17.80
CA ASP A 318 3.46 17.84 18.35
C ASP A 318 2.30 16.99 17.79
N TYR A 319 2.05 15.86 18.45
CA TYR A 319 1.00 14.90 18.08
C TYR A 319 -0.41 15.50 18.13
N ASP A 320 -0.68 16.33 19.15
CA ASP A 320 -2.02 16.87 19.38
C ASP A 320 -2.36 17.94 18.35
N SER A 321 -1.44 18.83 18.03
CA SER A 321 -1.63 19.80 16.95
C SER A 321 -1.80 19.09 15.60
N PHE A 322 -0.99 18.07 15.33
CA PHE A 322 -1.10 17.32 14.07
C PHE A 322 -2.45 16.62 13.95
N ILE A 323 -2.86 15.86 14.98
CA ILE A 323 -4.09 15.04 14.95
C ILE A 323 -5.34 15.93 15.05
N ASN A 324 -5.37 16.88 15.99
CA ASN A 324 -6.60 17.60 16.31
C ASN A 324 -6.78 18.89 15.51
N GLN A 325 -5.70 19.60 15.18
CA GLN A 325 -5.79 20.87 14.44
C GLN A 325 -5.65 20.66 12.93
N ILE A 326 -4.61 19.93 12.48
CA ILE A 326 -4.38 19.71 11.05
C ILE A 326 -5.35 18.66 10.52
N LEU A 327 -5.42 17.49 11.16
CA LEU A 327 -6.27 16.37 10.73
C LEU A 327 -7.70 16.41 11.30
N LYS A 328 -8.02 17.42 12.15
CA LYS A 328 -9.34 17.67 12.75
C LYS A 328 -9.95 16.43 13.44
N GLY A 329 -9.12 15.59 14.06
CA GLY A 329 -9.55 14.37 14.74
C GLY A 329 -10.01 13.25 13.80
N ARG A 330 -9.72 13.34 12.51
CA ARG A 330 -10.13 12.34 11.50
C ARG A 330 -9.27 11.07 11.47
N VAL A 331 -8.44 10.88 12.48
CA VAL A 331 -7.57 9.71 12.66
C VAL A 331 -7.59 9.30 14.14
N VAL A 332 -7.07 8.13 14.46
CA VAL A 332 -7.01 7.63 15.84
C VAL A 332 -5.55 7.59 16.30
N ARG A 333 -5.20 8.26 17.42
CA ARG A 333 -3.84 8.22 17.96
C ARG A 333 -3.34 6.77 18.12
N ASN A 334 -2.15 6.46 17.62
CA ASN A 334 -1.49 5.17 17.80
C ASN A 334 -0.15 5.36 18.51
N TYR A 335 0.13 4.54 19.51
CA TYR A 335 1.29 4.71 20.40
C TYR A 335 2.45 3.78 20.09
N GLY A 336 2.28 2.82 19.20
CA GLY A 336 3.29 1.81 18.91
C GLY A 336 3.18 1.22 17.51
N PRO A 337 3.97 0.19 17.21
CA PRO A 337 4.05 -0.39 15.87
C PRO A 337 2.76 -1.06 15.41
N ILE A 338 2.05 -1.74 16.30
CA ILE A 338 0.84 -2.50 15.98
C ILE A 338 -0.37 -1.57 16.01
N PRO A 339 -1.30 -1.64 15.02
CA PRO A 339 -2.54 -0.88 15.05
C PRO A 339 -3.34 -1.17 16.33
N ASN A 340 -3.89 -0.13 16.95
CA ASN A 340 -4.60 -0.26 18.23
C ASN A 340 -5.91 -1.06 18.17
N ASN A 341 -6.41 -1.36 16.98
CA ASN A 341 -7.57 -2.23 16.73
C ASN A 341 -7.20 -3.65 16.29
N LEU A 342 -5.92 -4.03 16.38
CA LEU A 342 -5.45 -5.39 16.12
C LEU A 342 -5.02 -6.07 17.43
N TRP A 343 -5.27 -7.37 17.54
CA TRP A 343 -4.74 -8.16 18.64
C TRP A 343 -3.21 -8.06 18.71
N GLY A 344 -2.63 -8.18 19.93
CA GLY A 344 -1.18 -8.03 20.16
C GLY A 344 -0.71 -6.58 20.30
N ALA A 345 -1.59 -5.57 20.08
CA ALA A 345 -1.32 -4.22 20.51
C ALA A 345 -1.54 -4.09 22.02
N PRO A 346 -0.54 -3.61 22.81
CA PRO A 346 -0.73 -3.45 24.26
C PRO A 346 -1.75 -2.33 24.52
N ALA A 347 -2.85 -2.63 25.19
CA ALA A 347 -3.94 -1.66 25.43
C ALA A 347 -3.52 -0.48 26.32
N ASP A 348 -2.54 -0.69 27.19
CA ASP A 348 -2.00 0.29 28.15
C ASP A 348 -0.70 0.94 27.68
N LEU A 349 -0.29 0.74 26.42
CA LEU A 349 0.94 1.29 25.88
C LEU A 349 0.86 2.82 25.86
N LYS A 350 1.81 3.45 26.53
CA LYS A 350 2.01 4.90 26.49
C LYS A 350 3.23 5.19 25.61
N GLY A 351 2.98 5.85 24.50
CA GLY A 351 4.06 6.34 23.64
C GLY A 351 4.50 7.76 24.04
N TYR A 352 5.27 8.37 23.16
CA TYR A 352 5.75 9.73 23.34
C TYR A 352 4.62 10.75 23.18
N THR A 353 4.72 11.84 23.92
CA THR A 353 3.86 13.02 23.81
C THR A 353 4.73 14.25 23.55
N TYR A 354 4.16 15.33 23.05
CA TYR A 354 4.90 16.57 22.84
C TYR A 354 5.38 17.16 24.17
N ASP A 355 6.69 17.25 24.35
CA ASP A 355 7.32 17.78 25.55
C ASP A 355 8.76 18.25 25.23
N LEU A 356 8.92 19.52 24.90
CA LEU A 356 10.22 20.07 24.53
C LEU A 356 11.23 20.05 25.69
N LYS A 357 10.75 20.12 26.94
CA LYS A 357 11.63 20.06 28.09
C LYS A 357 12.26 18.67 28.23
N LYS A 358 11.45 17.62 28.07
CA LYS A 358 11.98 16.25 28.01
C LYS A 358 12.87 16.04 26.79
N ALA A 359 12.53 16.62 25.65
CA ALA A 359 13.39 16.56 24.47
C ALA A 359 14.78 17.14 24.73
N GLU A 360 14.87 18.31 25.38
CA GLU A 360 16.16 18.90 25.79
C GLU A 360 16.91 18.01 26.80
N GLU A 361 16.21 17.44 27.77
CA GLU A 361 16.78 16.52 28.75
C GLU A 361 17.40 15.28 28.08
N GLU A 362 16.71 14.73 27.09
CA GLU A 362 17.22 13.61 26.31
C GLU A 362 18.44 14.03 25.46
N LEU A 363 18.42 15.19 24.79
CA LEU A 363 19.59 15.67 24.05
C LEU A 363 20.82 15.87 24.95
N LYS A 364 20.65 16.28 26.22
CA LYS A 364 21.76 16.40 27.18
C LYS A 364 22.37 15.06 27.58
N LYS A 365 21.61 13.96 27.50
CA LYS A 365 22.07 12.59 27.78
C LYS A 365 22.73 11.95 26.55
N ALA A 366 22.50 12.49 25.36
CA ALA A 366 23.00 11.91 24.12
C ALA A 366 24.53 11.91 24.08
N SER A 367 25.10 10.81 23.68
CA SER A 367 26.55 10.63 23.47
C SER A 367 27.00 11.12 22.08
N VAL A 368 26.05 11.25 21.15
CA VAL A 368 26.29 11.70 19.77
C VAL A 368 25.72 13.12 19.60
N LYS A 369 26.53 14.04 19.09
CA LYS A 369 26.06 15.41 18.77
C LYS A 369 25.37 15.44 17.42
N ILE A 370 24.37 16.33 17.30
CA ILE A 370 23.74 16.66 16.04
C ILE A 370 24.55 17.81 15.41
N ASP A 371 25.51 17.48 14.59
CA ASP A 371 26.48 18.42 13.97
C ASP A 371 26.14 18.80 12.52
N ARG A 372 25.08 18.22 11.97
CA ARG A 372 24.58 18.46 10.61
C ARG A 372 23.07 18.67 10.58
N PRO A 373 22.52 19.30 9.55
CA PRO A 373 21.08 19.25 9.32
C PRO A 373 20.58 17.80 9.16
N LEU A 374 19.43 17.48 9.75
CA LEU A 374 18.76 16.22 9.56
C LEU A 374 17.87 16.28 8.32
N ASN A 375 17.76 15.19 7.59
CA ASN A 375 16.91 15.12 6.41
C ASN A 375 15.63 14.32 6.72
N ILE A 376 14.48 14.87 6.32
CA ILE A 376 13.19 14.19 6.40
C ILE A 376 12.55 14.15 5.01
N HIS A 377 12.05 12.96 4.63
CA HIS A 377 11.53 12.72 3.30
C HIS A 377 10.02 12.42 3.34
N PRO A 378 9.15 13.42 3.10
CA PRO A 378 7.75 13.19 2.82
C PRO A 378 7.54 12.65 1.42
N MET A 379 6.40 11.94 1.22
CA MET A 379 6.04 11.35 -0.08
C MET A 379 5.33 12.36 -0.99
N THR A 380 5.86 12.53 -2.19
CA THR A 380 5.21 13.35 -3.23
C THR A 380 3.78 12.88 -3.51
N GLY A 381 2.85 13.84 -3.52
CA GLY A 381 1.42 13.58 -3.76
C GLY A 381 0.58 13.30 -2.50
N TYR A 382 1.20 13.30 -1.31
CA TYR A 382 0.53 13.02 -0.04
C TYR A 382 0.73 14.16 0.97
N ALA A 383 -0.15 15.16 0.94
CA ALA A 383 -0.06 16.37 1.76
C ALA A 383 0.14 16.08 3.27
N GLN A 384 -0.50 15.04 3.81
CA GLN A 384 -0.35 14.68 5.23
C GLN A 384 1.10 14.33 5.60
N THR A 385 1.91 13.84 4.66
CA THR A 385 3.34 13.58 4.92
C THR A 385 4.16 14.87 4.93
N ASP A 386 3.78 15.86 4.12
CA ASP A 386 4.37 17.19 4.14
C ASP A 386 4.06 17.91 5.47
N ASP A 387 2.80 17.84 5.90
CA ASP A 387 2.37 18.43 7.18
C ASP A 387 3.13 17.83 8.36
N ALA A 388 3.28 16.50 8.41
CA ALA A 388 4.05 15.84 9.45
C ALA A 388 5.54 16.24 9.44
N ALA A 389 6.14 16.40 8.24
CA ALA A 389 7.53 16.87 8.12
C ALA A 389 7.69 18.31 8.65
N LEU A 390 6.72 19.18 8.41
CA LEU A 390 6.71 20.55 8.95
C LEU A 390 6.60 20.58 10.48
N ILE A 391 5.80 19.67 11.09
CA ILE A 391 5.71 19.52 12.54
C ILE A 391 7.07 19.08 13.12
N VAL A 392 7.75 18.09 12.52
CA VAL A 392 9.10 17.68 12.94
C VAL A 392 10.07 18.87 12.85
N GLN A 393 10.07 19.57 11.72
CA GLN A 393 10.96 20.72 11.51
C GLN A 393 10.70 21.82 12.54
N ALA A 394 9.43 22.13 12.84
CA ALA A 394 9.05 23.16 13.80
C ALA A 394 9.49 22.80 15.23
N GLY A 395 9.27 21.57 15.67
CA GLY A 395 9.67 21.08 16.99
C GLY A 395 11.18 21.06 17.17
N LEU A 396 11.91 20.50 16.21
CA LEU A 396 13.37 20.41 16.27
C LEU A 396 14.07 21.77 16.15
N ARG A 397 13.48 22.73 15.43
CA ARG A 397 13.98 24.12 15.38
C ARG A 397 13.99 24.76 16.75
N GLN A 398 13.03 24.48 17.64
CA GLN A 398 13.01 25.00 19.01
C GLN A 398 14.16 24.45 19.87
N LEU A 399 14.69 23.29 19.49
CA LEU A 399 15.87 22.67 20.10
C LEU A 399 17.19 23.03 19.38
N GLY A 400 17.16 24.01 18.46
CA GLY A 400 18.34 24.43 17.70
C GLY A 400 18.77 23.47 16.58
N VAL A 401 17.99 22.45 16.28
CA VAL A 401 18.30 21.45 15.24
C VAL A 401 17.68 21.85 13.91
N LYS A 402 18.50 21.88 12.84
CA LYS A 402 18.05 22.16 11.48
C LYS A 402 17.53 20.89 10.81
N VAL A 403 16.42 21.01 10.08
CA VAL A 403 15.81 19.91 9.31
C VAL A 403 15.57 20.35 7.88
N ASN A 404 16.06 19.57 6.91
CA ASN A 404 15.76 19.72 5.49
C ASN A 404 14.60 18.82 5.11
N ILE A 405 13.61 19.35 4.38
CA ILE A 405 12.48 18.59 3.86
C ILE A 405 12.75 18.29 2.38
N LEU A 406 12.91 17.00 2.05
CA LEU A 406 13.29 16.51 0.72
C LEU A 406 12.19 15.59 0.19
N ARG A 407 11.29 16.12 -0.65
CA ARG A 407 10.17 15.35 -1.22
C ARG A 407 10.65 14.35 -2.25
N GLU A 408 10.20 13.11 -2.11
CA GLU A 408 10.52 12.05 -3.07
C GLU A 408 9.29 11.16 -3.33
N THR A 409 9.29 10.47 -4.49
CA THR A 409 8.22 9.55 -4.84
C THR A 409 8.33 8.25 -4.05
N TRP A 410 7.21 7.53 -3.88
CA TRP A 410 7.19 6.21 -3.24
C TRP A 410 8.19 5.21 -3.85
N PRO A 411 8.27 5.03 -5.20
CA PRO A 411 9.25 4.12 -5.77
C PRO A 411 10.70 4.47 -5.40
N THR A 412 11.03 5.76 -5.39
CA THR A 412 12.38 6.23 -5.00
C THR A 412 12.67 5.93 -3.54
N LEU A 413 11.76 6.29 -2.63
CA LEU A 413 11.93 6.07 -1.18
C LEU A 413 12.00 4.58 -0.84
N SER A 414 11.07 3.78 -1.35
CA SER A 414 11.04 2.34 -1.10
C SER A 414 12.24 1.61 -1.71
N GLY A 415 12.79 2.12 -2.81
CA GLY A 415 14.04 1.64 -3.41
C GLY A 415 15.24 1.91 -2.51
N LYS A 416 15.43 3.17 -2.09
CA LYS A 416 16.49 3.60 -1.17
C LYS A 416 16.44 2.87 0.18
N ALA A 417 15.24 2.67 0.70
CA ALA A 417 15.00 2.05 2.01
C ALA A 417 15.51 0.60 2.15
N LYS A 418 15.78 -0.08 1.03
CA LYS A 418 16.33 -1.44 0.99
C LYS A 418 17.84 -1.51 1.21
N ASP A 419 18.52 -0.40 1.04
CA ASP A 419 19.96 -0.29 1.16
C ASP A 419 20.31 0.57 2.38
N LYS A 420 21.18 0.05 3.26
CA LYS A 420 21.51 0.71 4.52
C LYS A 420 22.13 2.09 4.33
N GLU A 421 23.03 2.21 3.35
CA GLU A 421 23.79 3.46 3.12
C GLU A 421 22.93 4.52 2.40
N ASN A 422 22.00 4.09 1.56
CA ASN A 422 21.10 4.97 0.80
C ASN A 422 19.78 5.27 1.51
N SER A 423 19.43 4.50 2.55
CA SER A 423 18.19 4.71 3.31
C SER A 423 18.14 6.13 3.89
N PRO A 424 16.98 6.82 3.84
CA PRO A 424 16.85 8.17 4.41
C PRO A 424 17.19 8.25 5.91
N ASP A 425 17.61 9.43 6.37
CA ASP A 425 17.72 9.73 7.82
C ASP A 425 16.37 9.54 8.52
N MET A 426 15.36 10.22 7.98
CA MET A 426 13.95 10.09 8.36
C MET A 426 13.10 10.06 7.10
N TRP A 427 12.04 9.27 7.10
CA TRP A 427 11.03 9.32 6.06
C TRP A 427 9.64 8.96 6.57
N ILE A 428 8.61 9.48 5.91
CA ILE A 428 7.24 9.43 6.38
C ILE A 428 6.42 8.58 5.43
N HIS A 429 5.74 7.57 6.00
CA HIS A 429 4.85 6.73 5.21
C HIS A 429 3.80 6.05 6.08
N TRP A 430 2.87 5.34 5.45
CA TRP A 430 1.96 4.44 6.15
C TRP A 430 2.44 3.00 6.02
N VAL A 431 2.37 2.28 7.13
CA VAL A 431 2.47 0.83 7.12
C VAL A 431 1.09 0.26 6.82
N SER A 432 0.96 -0.30 5.63
CA SER A 432 -0.30 -0.85 5.15
C SER A 432 -0.55 -2.26 5.67
N THR A 433 -1.81 -2.66 5.66
CA THR A 433 -2.24 -3.98 6.08
C THR A 433 -2.17 -4.93 4.88
N TYR A 434 -1.18 -5.79 4.85
CA TYR A 434 -1.07 -6.84 3.84
C TYR A 434 -1.68 -8.16 4.32
N TYR A 435 -1.67 -8.39 5.63
CA TYR A 435 -2.36 -9.49 6.30
C TYR A 435 -2.65 -9.10 7.76
N ALA A 436 -3.73 -9.63 8.34
CA ALA A 436 -4.21 -9.25 9.66
C ALA A 436 -3.52 -10.07 10.78
N ASP A 437 -2.22 -9.91 10.90
CA ASP A 437 -1.41 -10.49 11.97
C ASP A 437 -0.38 -9.45 12.43
N PRO A 438 -0.08 -9.33 13.74
CA PRO A 438 0.92 -8.40 14.26
C PRO A 438 2.29 -8.49 13.57
N GLU A 439 2.64 -9.67 13.05
CA GLU A 439 3.86 -9.89 12.29
C GLU A 439 4.02 -8.90 11.12
N ASN A 440 2.91 -8.50 10.46
CA ASN A 440 2.94 -7.51 9.37
C ASN A 440 3.51 -6.15 9.78
N TRP A 441 3.30 -5.76 11.03
CA TRP A 441 3.76 -4.46 11.54
C TRP A 441 5.02 -4.58 12.36
N ILE A 442 5.04 -5.43 13.40
CA ILE A 442 6.19 -5.46 14.29
C ILE A 442 7.27 -6.44 13.80
N GLY A 443 6.89 -7.60 13.29
CA GLY A 443 7.84 -8.62 12.84
C GLY A 443 8.60 -8.22 11.58
N GLU A 444 7.87 -7.75 10.54
CA GLU A 444 8.50 -7.33 9.28
C GLU A 444 9.26 -6.01 9.39
N MET A 445 8.93 -5.16 10.37
CA MET A 445 9.52 -3.83 10.50
C MET A 445 10.73 -3.77 11.43
N TYR A 446 10.71 -4.57 12.52
CA TYR A 446 11.70 -4.42 13.60
C TYR A 446 12.54 -5.68 13.86
N SER A 447 12.30 -6.78 13.15
CA SER A 447 13.23 -7.91 13.17
C SER A 447 14.47 -7.60 12.32
N SER A 448 15.67 -7.71 12.91
CA SER A 448 16.93 -7.49 12.19
C SER A 448 17.15 -8.49 11.05
N ALA A 449 16.51 -9.67 11.10
CA ALA A 449 16.51 -10.65 10.02
C ALA A 449 15.78 -10.17 8.74
N ARG A 450 15.05 -9.05 8.80
CA ARG A 450 14.33 -8.44 7.68
C ARG A 450 15.07 -7.26 7.05
N HIS A 451 16.27 -6.92 7.53
CA HIS A 451 17.09 -5.89 6.89
C HIS A 451 17.28 -6.17 5.40
N GLY A 452 17.24 -5.12 4.57
CA GLY A 452 17.21 -5.25 3.12
C GLY A 452 15.79 -5.25 2.51
N ALA A 453 14.75 -5.39 3.33
CA ALA A 453 13.38 -5.09 2.93
C ALA A 453 13.02 -3.63 3.25
N TRP A 454 12.25 -2.96 2.40
CA TRP A 454 11.84 -1.56 2.62
C TRP A 454 11.09 -1.36 3.94
N LYS A 455 10.35 -2.36 4.40
CA LYS A 455 9.63 -2.32 5.69
C LYS A 455 10.59 -2.25 6.88
N ALA A 456 11.75 -2.88 6.83
CA ALA A 456 12.74 -2.90 7.91
C ALA A 456 13.76 -1.74 7.82
N SER A 457 13.39 -0.64 7.16
CA SER A 457 14.27 0.50 6.86
C SER A 457 14.61 1.40 8.06
N ALA A 458 14.02 1.14 9.23
CA ALA A 458 14.53 1.69 10.48
C ALA A 458 15.93 1.16 10.83
N TRP A 459 16.36 0.06 10.20
CA TRP A 459 17.62 -0.62 10.52
C TRP A 459 17.78 -0.92 12.02
N TYR A 460 16.63 -1.12 12.67
CA TYR A 460 16.55 -1.41 14.09
C TYR A 460 17.16 -2.76 14.39
N LYS A 461 17.88 -2.86 15.50
CA LYS A 461 18.48 -4.10 15.96
C LYS A 461 18.47 -4.15 17.48
N ASN A 462 17.75 -5.11 18.02
CA ASN A 462 17.72 -5.43 19.44
C ASN A 462 17.58 -6.95 19.61
N PRO A 463 18.59 -7.66 20.16
CA PRO A 463 18.57 -9.11 20.27
C PRO A 463 17.38 -9.67 21.05
N GLN A 464 16.89 -8.95 22.06
CA GLN A 464 15.73 -9.35 22.84
C GLN A 464 14.44 -9.28 21.99
N VAL A 465 14.29 -8.23 21.19
CA VAL A 465 13.17 -8.09 20.25
C VAL A 465 13.24 -9.16 19.16
N ASP A 466 14.44 -9.42 18.62
CA ASP A 466 14.65 -10.47 17.62
C ASP A 466 14.24 -11.86 18.15
N ASP A 467 14.58 -12.20 19.41
CA ASP A 467 14.16 -13.46 20.05
C ASP A 467 12.64 -13.53 20.23
N LEU A 468 12.03 -12.47 20.77
CA LEU A 468 10.57 -12.41 20.97
C LEU A 468 9.81 -12.61 19.65
N LEU A 469 10.23 -11.91 18.58
CA LEU A 469 9.61 -12.00 17.27
C LEU A 469 9.84 -13.35 16.61
N LYS A 470 11.04 -13.94 16.76
CA LYS A 470 11.34 -15.29 16.26
C LYS A 470 10.42 -16.33 16.92
N ARG A 471 10.27 -16.27 18.24
CA ARG A 471 9.38 -17.18 18.99
C ARG A 471 7.91 -16.98 18.59
N ALA A 472 7.46 -15.73 18.47
CA ALA A 472 6.08 -15.43 18.07
C ALA A 472 5.70 -16.00 16.70
N ARG A 473 6.66 -16.18 15.80
CA ARG A 473 6.42 -16.81 14.47
C ARG A 473 6.19 -18.30 14.53
N THR A 474 6.78 -18.99 15.52
CA THR A 474 6.79 -20.48 15.59
C THR A 474 5.74 -21.05 16.54
N ILE A 475 5.12 -20.23 17.37
CA ILE A 475 4.13 -20.66 18.36
C ILE A 475 2.72 -20.56 17.74
N SER A 476 1.95 -21.65 17.78
CA SER A 476 0.57 -21.69 17.26
C SER A 476 -0.43 -21.02 18.21
N SER A 477 -0.14 -20.98 19.52
CA SER A 477 -1.01 -20.37 20.52
C SER A 477 -1.12 -18.85 20.33
N MET A 478 -2.29 -18.39 19.93
CA MET A 478 -2.57 -16.96 19.73
C MET A 478 -2.35 -16.14 21.01
N GLU A 479 -2.69 -16.69 22.18
CA GLU A 479 -2.55 -16.00 23.46
C GLU A 479 -1.07 -15.83 23.85
N GLU A 480 -0.22 -16.82 23.59
CA GLU A 480 1.21 -16.73 23.82
C GLU A 480 1.87 -15.76 22.82
N ARG A 481 1.50 -15.83 21.55
CA ARG A 481 1.97 -14.88 20.53
C ARG A 481 1.62 -13.44 20.92
N LYS A 482 0.40 -13.21 21.40
CA LYS A 482 -0.04 -11.90 21.87
C LYS A 482 0.89 -11.33 22.92
N LYS A 483 1.22 -12.11 23.96
CA LYS A 483 2.17 -11.70 25.02
C LYS A 483 3.54 -11.35 24.47
N LEU A 484 4.06 -12.14 23.53
CA LEU A 484 5.36 -11.88 22.91
C LEU A 484 5.36 -10.58 22.08
N TYR A 485 4.32 -10.34 21.30
CA TYR A 485 4.19 -9.10 20.53
C TYR A 485 3.99 -7.86 21.41
N GLU A 486 3.21 -7.98 22.50
CA GLU A 486 3.07 -6.91 23.49
C GLU A 486 4.40 -6.55 24.15
N GLN A 487 5.20 -7.54 24.55
CA GLN A 487 6.55 -7.33 25.09
C GLN A 487 7.47 -6.67 24.07
N ALA A 488 7.53 -7.18 22.86
CA ALA A 488 8.33 -6.60 21.79
C ALA A 488 7.93 -5.16 21.49
N SER A 489 6.63 -4.86 21.45
CA SER A 489 6.12 -3.51 21.21
C SER A 489 6.59 -2.52 22.27
N ARG A 490 6.58 -2.91 23.56
CA ARG A 490 7.05 -2.03 24.66
C ARG A 490 8.53 -1.68 24.50
N ILE A 491 9.38 -2.68 24.18
CA ILE A 491 10.81 -2.46 23.98
C ILE A 491 11.06 -1.55 22.77
N VAL A 492 10.42 -1.84 21.65
CA VAL A 492 10.58 -1.05 20.41
C VAL A 492 10.16 0.41 20.62
N VAL A 493 9.10 0.66 21.41
CA VAL A 493 8.66 2.00 21.75
C VAL A 493 9.62 2.68 22.73
N ASP A 494 10.11 1.97 23.74
CA ASP A 494 11.09 2.53 24.67
C ASP A 494 12.42 2.90 23.99
N ASP A 495 12.84 2.10 23.02
CA ASP A 495 14.00 2.37 22.16
C ASP A 495 13.78 3.50 21.15
N ALA A 496 12.57 4.08 21.10
CA ALA A 496 12.18 5.13 20.12
C ALA A 496 12.61 4.76 18.69
N ALA A 497 12.37 3.53 18.28
CA ALA A 497 12.82 3.05 16.98
C ALA A 497 12.24 3.87 15.82
N ASP A 498 10.99 4.33 15.96
CA ASP A 498 10.25 5.20 15.03
C ASP A 498 9.36 6.17 15.83
N ILE A 499 8.72 7.10 15.14
CA ILE A 499 7.62 7.91 15.67
C ILE A 499 6.32 7.35 15.13
N TRP A 500 5.49 6.73 15.95
CA TRP A 500 4.15 6.26 15.60
C TRP A 500 3.15 7.36 15.87
N ILE A 501 2.37 7.74 14.85
CA ILE A 501 1.52 8.93 14.94
C ILE A 501 0.06 8.52 15.12
N TYR A 502 -0.52 7.82 14.15
CA TYR A 502 -1.94 7.49 14.19
C TYR A 502 -2.29 6.23 13.37
N ASN A 503 -3.43 5.64 13.71
CA ASN A 503 -4.16 4.73 12.85
C ASN A 503 -5.04 5.54 11.90
N THR A 504 -4.95 5.24 10.62
CA THR A 504 -5.79 5.84 9.58
C THR A 504 -7.25 5.41 9.73
N LYS A 505 -8.16 6.33 9.47
CA LYS A 505 -9.50 6.00 9.05
C LYS A 505 -9.55 5.99 7.52
N TRP A 506 -10.30 5.06 6.95
CA TRP A 506 -10.56 5.05 5.53
C TRP A 506 -11.77 5.91 5.21
N TYR A 507 -11.57 6.95 4.44
CA TYR A 507 -12.62 7.79 3.90
C TYR A 507 -12.80 7.39 2.44
N GLY A 508 -13.88 6.66 2.14
CA GLY A 508 -14.18 6.17 0.79
C GLY A 508 -15.18 7.09 0.07
N PRO A 509 -14.73 8.22 -0.51
CA PRO A 509 -15.64 9.10 -1.23
C PRO A 509 -16.09 8.46 -2.54
N HIS A 510 -17.41 8.38 -2.74
CA HIS A 510 -18.03 7.80 -3.93
C HIS A 510 -19.36 8.46 -4.25
N ARG A 511 -19.81 8.33 -5.49
CA ARG A 511 -21.11 8.83 -5.94
C ARG A 511 -22.24 8.09 -5.24
N LYS A 512 -23.33 8.78 -4.86
CA LYS A 512 -24.49 8.20 -4.15
C LYS A 512 -25.21 7.07 -4.89
N ASN A 513 -25.08 6.99 -6.19
CA ASN A 513 -25.64 5.91 -7.00
C ASN A 513 -24.79 4.62 -6.97
N VAL A 514 -23.56 4.67 -6.49
CA VAL A 514 -22.76 3.48 -6.21
C VAL A 514 -23.31 2.82 -4.95
N LYS A 515 -23.62 1.53 -5.04
CA LYS A 515 -24.18 0.73 -3.94
C LYS A 515 -23.32 -0.49 -3.68
N GLY A 516 -23.45 -1.07 -2.47
CA GLY A 516 -22.72 -2.29 -2.11
C GLY A 516 -21.23 -2.05 -1.80
N VAL A 517 -20.81 -0.80 -1.59
CA VAL A 517 -19.44 -0.49 -1.17
C VAL A 517 -19.18 -1.15 0.18
N ARG A 518 -18.14 -1.98 0.25
CA ARG A 518 -17.65 -2.60 1.48
C ARG A 518 -16.19 -2.29 1.63
N PHE A 519 -15.78 -2.02 2.85
CA PHE A 519 -14.37 -1.80 3.16
C PHE A 519 -13.79 -3.04 3.85
N CYS A 520 -12.65 -3.49 3.35
CA CYS A 520 -11.76 -4.40 4.05
C CYS A 520 -10.44 -3.67 4.25
N PRO A 521 -9.86 -3.65 5.47
CA PRO A 521 -8.59 -2.94 5.72
C PRO A 521 -7.39 -3.52 4.98
N ILE A 522 -7.56 -4.63 4.27
CA ILE A 522 -6.56 -5.33 3.49
C ILE A 522 -6.91 -5.20 2.02
N GLY A 523 -6.18 -4.37 1.30
CA GLY A 523 -6.40 -4.08 -0.11
C GLY A 523 -7.11 -2.78 -0.38
#